data_0ec8577c1ecc4f8998963fd864ec65af
#
_entry.id   0ec8577c1ecc4f8998963fd864ec65af
#
_cell.length_a   1.000
_cell.length_b   1.000
_cell.length_c   1.000
_cell.angle_alpha   90.00
_cell.angle_beta   90.00
_cell.angle_gamma   90.00
#
_symmetry.space_group_name_H-M   'P 1'
#
loop_
_entity.id
_entity.type
_entity.pdbx_description
1 polymer ?
#
loop_
_entity_poly.entity_id
_entity_poly.type
_entity_poly.pdbx_seq_one_letter_code
_entity_poly.pdbx_strand_id
1 'polypeptide(L)'
;MKSGRINMRILYIQYTNPAGYPPLQHGSRILAENGFKVLFLGTGARGAAALEFPPHPNVNLRRLTFCPAGWRQKLHYGLFTLWVLFWVLRWRPRWIYASDCLSCPVAALLSLVPAVRIIYHEHDSPNGTLDKSSSISERFVRSIRGLVAQRANLCILPNQRRAESFKERTRTERLVLNVWNCPSSKEVKERSSRSDSFVLFFHGSIVPARLPMAIVEALAKLPTEVVLRVAGYETIGHSGYIQALQNYASKLGIGHRLSFLGSFVHRDTLLENCSHADVGLALMPLKTADINEQAMTGASNKPFDYLACGLALLVSELAEWKKMFVDPGYGLACDPGDPDSIAKQLLWFLQHPVETRSMGIKGRQRILSEWNYETQFSPVLQAIGAKGVQD
;
A
#
# COMPACT_ATOMS: atom_id res chain seq x y z
N MET A 1 -36.42 -26.48 8.25
CA MET A 1 -36.07 -25.60 7.13
C MET A 1 -34.56 -25.57 7.01
N LYS A 2 -33.99 -26.17 5.97
CA LYS A 2 -32.51 -26.09 5.73
C LYS A 2 -32.18 -24.67 5.34
N SER A 3 -31.55 -23.89 6.26
CA SER A 3 -30.95 -22.61 5.96
C SER A 3 -30.00 -22.82 4.77
N GLY A 4 -30.41 -22.33 3.61
CA GLY A 4 -29.54 -22.37 2.42
C GLY A 4 -28.26 -21.63 2.74
N ARG A 5 -27.14 -22.35 2.91
CA ARG A 5 -25.82 -21.76 3.06
C ARG A 5 -25.58 -20.89 1.83
N ILE A 6 -25.64 -19.58 2.00
CA ILE A 6 -25.28 -18.60 0.98
C ILE A 6 -23.87 -18.97 0.52
N ASN A 7 -23.68 -19.14 -0.78
CA ASN A 7 -22.36 -19.43 -1.35
C ASN A 7 -21.45 -18.21 -1.17
N MET A 8 -20.70 -18.18 -0.08
CA MET A 8 -19.78 -17.09 0.29
C MET A 8 -18.42 -17.30 -0.37
N ARG A 9 -18.35 -17.40 -1.69
CA ARG A 9 -17.11 -17.54 -2.46
C ARG A 9 -16.76 -16.21 -3.12
N ILE A 10 -15.52 -15.75 -2.92
CA ILE A 10 -14.97 -14.56 -3.55
C ILE A 10 -13.64 -14.87 -4.23
N LEU A 11 -13.55 -14.53 -5.51
CA LEU A 11 -12.35 -14.72 -6.33
C LEU A 11 -11.66 -13.36 -6.52
N TYR A 12 -10.42 -13.28 -6.07
CA TYR A 12 -9.55 -12.13 -6.27
C TYR A 12 -8.75 -12.29 -7.56
N ILE A 13 -8.67 -11.23 -8.35
CA ILE A 13 -7.92 -11.18 -9.60
C ILE A 13 -6.91 -10.04 -9.50
N GLN A 14 -5.61 -10.38 -9.67
CA GLN A 14 -4.54 -9.38 -9.72
C GLN A 14 -3.40 -9.84 -10.61
N TYR A 15 -3.07 -9.07 -11.63
CA TYR A 15 -2.00 -9.41 -12.58
C TYR A 15 -0.62 -8.98 -12.05
N THR A 16 -0.32 -9.34 -10.80
CA THR A 16 0.97 -9.20 -10.11
C THR A 16 1.02 -10.11 -8.88
N ASN A 17 2.10 -10.02 -8.06
CA ASN A 17 2.13 -10.73 -6.78
C ASN A 17 1.26 -10.02 -5.73
N PRO A 18 0.15 -10.61 -5.26
CA PRO A 18 -0.74 -9.99 -4.28
C PRO A 18 -0.07 -9.77 -2.91
N ALA A 19 1.01 -10.46 -2.61
CA ALA A 19 1.77 -10.26 -1.38
C ALA A 19 2.45 -8.88 -1.27
N GLY A 20 2.58 -8.15 -2.39
CA GLY A 20 3.06 -6.77 -2.40
C GLY A 20 2.02 -5.73 -1.98
N TYR A 21 0.78 -6.15 -1.70
CA TYR A 21 -0.36 -5.26 -1.41
C TYR A 21 -0.99 -5.59 -0.06
N PRO A 22 -0.54 -4.97 1.05
CA PRO A 22 -1.12 -5.20 2.38
C PRO A 22 -2.66 -5.09 2.43
N PRO A 23 -3.32 -4.13 1.74
CA PRO A 23 -4.78 -4.06 1.71
C PRO A 23 -5.47 -5.34 1.21
N LEU A 24 -4.86 -6.05 0.26
CA LEU A 24 -5.41 -7.33 -0.22
C LEU A 24 -5.24 -8.45 0.80
N GLN A 25 -4.12 -8.46 1.52
CA GLN A 25 -3.89 -9.41 2.60
C GLN A 25 -4.92 -9.20 3.73
N HIS A 26 -5.08 -7.95 4.19
CA HIS A 26 -6.02 -7.60 5.25
C HIS A 26 -7.47 -7.87 4.83
N GLY A 27 -7.90 -7.33 3.69
CA GLY A 27 -9.27 -7.48 3.21
C GLY A 27 -9.69 -8.94 2.98
N SER A 28 -8.82 -9.75 2.37
CA SER A 28 -9.10 -11.16 2.15
C SER A 28 -9.15 -11.96 3.44
N ARG A 29 -8.29 -11.63 4.43
CA ARG A 29 -8.30 -12.23 5.75
C ARG A 29 -9.60 -11.91 6.49
N ILE A 30 -10.00 -10.63 6.52
CA ILE A 30 -11.25 -10.21 7.15
C ILE A 30 -12.45 -10.92 6.51
N LEU A 31 -12.48 -11.04 5.18
CA LEU A 31 -13.54 -11.80 4.49
C LEU A 31 -13.52 -13.28 4.89
N ALA A 32 -12.35 -13.90 4.97
CA ALA A 32 -12.19 -15.30 5.35
C ALA A 32 -12.61 -15.54 6.81
N GLU A 33 -12.31 -14.63 7.73
CA GLU A 33 -12.77 -14.65 9.12
C GLU A 33 -14.30 -14.46 9.22
N ASN A 34 -14.91 -13.74 8.28
CA ASN A 34 -16.38 -13.60 8.14
C ASN A 34 -17.04 -14.74 7.32
N GLY A 35 -16.35 -15.86 7.15
CA GLY A 35 -16.91 -17.08 6.57
C GLY A 35 -16.84 -17.17 5.05
N PHE A 36 -16.18 -16.24 4.36
CA PHE A 36 -15.94 -16.36 2.93
C PHE A 36 -14.84 -17.38 2.65
N LYS A 37 -15.03 -18.16 1.58
CA LYS A 37 -13.93 -18.88 0.93
C LYS A 37 -13.31 -17.96 -0.11
N VAL A 38 -12.02 -17.69 0.02
CA VAL A 38 -11.27 -16.78 -0.83
C VAL A 38 -10.35 -17.58 -1.75
N LEU A 39 -10.39 -17.28 -3.04
CA LEU A 39 -9.43 -17.77 -4.02
C LEU A 39 -8.75 -16.59 -4.67
N PHE A 40 -7.43 -16.52 -4.55
CA PHE A 40 -6.62 -15.56 -5.27
C PHE A 40 -6.06 -16.16 -6.55
N LEU A 41 -6.20 -15.42 -7.64
CA LEU A 41 -5.53 -15.68 -8.91
C LEU A 41 -4.63 -14.49 -9.24
N GLY A 42 -3.32 -14.72 -9.16
CA GLY A 42 -2.30 -13.71 -9.38
C GLY A 42 -1.17 -14.19 -10.28
N THR A 43 -0.12 -13.39 -10.39
CA THR A 43 1.14 -13.75 -11.04
C THR A 43 2.31 -13.53 -10.08
N GLY A 44 3.51 -13.95 -10.47
CA GLY A 44 4.74 -13.48 -9.85
C GLY A 44 4.99 -12.00 -10.16
N ALA A 45 5.96 -11.40 -9.47
CA ALA A 45 6.44 -10.05 -9.72
C ALA A 45 7.97 -10.00 -9.60
N ARG A 46 8.60 -9.06 -10.32
CA ARG A 46 10.02 -8.70 -10.11
C ARG A 46 10.09 -7.78 -8.88
N GLY A 47 11.13 -7.76 -8.12
CA GLY A 47 11.27 -6.92 -6.92
C GLY A 47 10.47 -7.42 -5.69
N ALA A 48 9.16 -7.62 -5.83
CA ALA A 48 8.31 -8.23 -4.81
C ALA A 48 8.24 -9.76 -4.91
N ALA A 49 9.14 -10.41 -5.63
CA ALA A 49 9.12 -11.86 -5.88
C ALA A 49 9.26 -12.68 -4.59
N ALA A 50 10.07 -12.21 -3.64
CA ALA A 50 10.33 -12.87 -2.36
C ALA A 50 9.19 -12.72 -1.34
N LEU A 51 8.22 -11.82 -1.58
CA LEU A 51 7.13 -11.60 -0.65
C LEU A 51 6.16 -12.77 -0.67
N GLU A 52 5.81 -13.24 0.52
CA GLU A 52 4.84 -14.32 0.69
C GLU A 52 3.52 -13.80 1.26
N PHE A 53 2.44 -14.41 0.77
CA PHE A 53 1.11 -14.12 1.25
C PHE A 53 0.86 -14.91 2.53
N PRO A 54 0.39 -14.28 3.63
CA PRO A 54 0.17 -14.97 4.89
C PRO A 54 -0.81 -16.15 4.74
N PRO A 55 -0.49 -17.33 5.28
CA PRO A 55 -1.36 -18.50 5.18
C PRO A 55 -2.65 -18.29 6.00
N HIS A 56 -3.78 -18.75 5.43
CA HIS A 56 -5.07 -18.79 6.12
C HIS A 56 -5.90 -19.96 5.59
N PRO A 57 -6.61 -20.74 6.45
CA PRO A 57 -7.32 -21.97 6.04
C PRO A 57 -8.42 -21.72 4.98
N ASN A 58 -9.02 -20.53 4.97
CA ASN A 58 -10.07 -20.17 4.00
C ASN A 58 -9.56 -19.31 2.83
N VAL A 59 -8.24 -19.09 2.71
CA VAL A 59 -7.62 -18.33 1.60
C VAL A 59 -6.69 -19.23 0.82
N ASN A 60 -7.00 -19.43 -0.45
CA ASN A 60 -6.17 -20.19 -1.40
C ASN A 60 -5.55 -19.22 -2.41
N LEU A 61 -4.23 -19.26 -2.53
CA LEU A 61 -3.49 -18.46 -3.50
C LEU A 61 -2.95 -19.34 -4.62
N ARG A 62 -3.22 -18.95 -5.88
CA ARG A 62 -2.67 -19.55 -7.08
C ARG A 62 -2.03 -18.47 -7.93
N ARG A 63 -0.83 -18.74 -8.45
CA ARG A 63 -0.07 -17.78 -9.25
C ARG A 63 0.47 -18.42 -10.52
N LEU A 64 0.39 -17.70 -11.63
CA LEU A 64 1.20 -17.97 -12.80
C LEU A 64 2.60 -17.38 -12.58
N THR A 65 3.56 -17.84 -13.34
CA THR A 65 4.94 -17.31 -13.31
C THR A 65 4.97 -15.84 -13.74
N PHE A 66 5.99 -15.11 -13.30
CA PHE A 66 6.21 -13.73 -13.77
C PHE A 66 6.56 -13.73 -15.27
N CYS A 67 5.99 -12.78 -16.00
CA CYS A 67 6.35 -12.50 -17.39
C CYS A 67 6.77 -11.04 -17.54
N PRO A 68 8.01 -10.75 -17.99
CA PRO A 68 8.49 -9.39 -18.18
C PRO A 68 7.72 -8.67 -19.29
N ALA A 69 7.77 -7.32 -19.28
CA ALA A 69 7.13 -6.48 -20.29
C ALA A 69 7.61 -6.83 -21.71
N GLY A 70 6.69 -6.80 -22.68
CA GLY A 70 6.94 -7.09 -24.07
C GLY A 70 5.77 -7.84 -24.73
N TRP A 71 6.00 -8.32 -25.98
CA TRP A 71 4.96 -9.03 -26.75
C TRP A 71 4.52 -10.35 -26.07
N ARG A 72 5.47 -11.05 -25.41
CA ARG A 72 5.19 -12.29 -24.66
C ARG A 72 4.26 -12.03 -23.48
N GLN A 73 4.34 -10.86 -22.87
CA GLN A 73 3.41 -10.48 -21.79
C GLN A 73 1.98 -10.38 -22.27
N LYS A 74 1.74 -9.96 -23.51
CA LYS A 74 0.38 -9.92 -24.11
C LYS A 74 -0.21 -11.33 -24.24
N LEU A 75 0.58 -12.30 -24.69
CA LEU A 75 0.17 -13.71 -24.76
C LEU A 75 -0.06 -14.29 -23.35
N HIS A 76 0.85 -14.00 -22.42
CA HIS A 76 0.73 -14.41 -21.03
C HIS A 76 -0.54 -13.81 -20.37
N TYR A 77 -0.88 -12.56 -20.68
CA TYR A 77 -2.11 -11.95 -20.22
C TYR A 77 -3.37 -12.64 -20.81
N GLY A 78 -3.33 -13.03 -22.07
CA GLY A 78 -4.38 -13.85 -22.69
C GLY A 78 -4.55 -15.20 -21.97
N LEU A 79 -3.45 -15.90 -21.68
CA LEU A 79 -3.44 -17.13 -20.92
C LEU A 79 -4.00 -16.92 -19.50
N PHE A 80 -3.57 -15.85 -18.82
CA PHE A 80 -4.10 -15.47 -17.50
C PHE A 80 -5.62 -15.26 -17.55
N THR A 81 -6.12 -14.56 -18.57
CA THR A 81 -7.57 -14.36 -18.77
C THR A 81 -8.32 -15.69 -18.91
N LEU A 82 -7.86 -16.57 -19.78
CA LEU A 82 -8.47 -17.91 -19.96
C LEU A 82 -8.43 -18.73 -18.68
N TRP A 83 -7.33 -18.65 -17.93
CA TRP A 83 -7.16 -19.33 -16.66
C TRP A 83 -8.13 -18.79 -15.58
N VAL A 84 -8.34 -17.47 -15.52
CA VAL A 84 -9.36 -16.88 -14.64
C VAL A 84 -10.76 -17.34 -15.01
N LEU A 85 -11.11 -17.32 -16.31
CA LEU A 85 -12.41 -17.81 -16.79
C LEU A 85 -12.65 -19.28 -16.42
N PHE A 86 -11.63 -20.13 -16.61
CA PHE A 86 -11.69 -21.53 -16.18
C PHE A 86 -12.01 -21.65 -14.68
N TRP A 87 -11.34 -20.88 -13.82
CA TRP A 87 -11.58 -20.91 -12.38
C TRP A 87 -12.96 -20.37 -12.00
N VAL A 88 -13.47 -19.36 -12.69
CA VAL A 88 -14.83 -18.85 -12.48
C VAL A 88 -15.86 -19.94 -12.77
N LEU A 89 -15.73 -20.66 -13.89
CA LEU A 89 -16.62 -21.77 -14.25
C LEU A 89 -16.50 -22.95 -13.25
N ARG A 90 -15.27 -23.32 -12.86
CA ARG A 90 -14.98 -24.46 -11.97
C ARG A 90 -15.37 -24.21 -10.52
N TRP A 91 -15.15 -22.97 -10.04
CA TRP A 91 -15.29 -22.64 -8.63
C TRP A 91 -16.58 -21.87 -8.32
N ARG A 92 -17.21 -21.28 -9.32
CA ARG A 92 -18.48 -20.56 -9.28
C ARG A 92 -18.53 -19.53 -8.14
N PRO A 93 -17.66 -18.50 -8.13
CA PRO A 93 -17.69 -17.46 -7.14
C PRO A 93 -18.95 -16.60 -7.28
N ARG A 94 -19.45 -16.07 -6.17
CA ARG A 94 -20.51 -15.06 -6.18
C ARG A 94 -19.95 -13.67 -6.40
N TRP A 95 -18.72 -13.42 -5.90
CA TRP A 95 -18.04 -12.16 -5.99
C TRP A 95 -16.70 -12.30 -6.69
N ILE A 96 -16.41 -11.33 -7.56
CA ILE A 96 -15.09 -11.13 -8.16
C ILE A 96 -14.53 -9.85 -7.57
N TYR A 97 -13.37 -9.94 -6.97
CA TYR A 97 -12.61 -8.79 -6.48
C TYR A 97 -11.49 -8.49 -7.48
N ALA A 98 -11.73 -7.50 -8.34
CA ALA A 98 -10.79 -7.06 -9.34
C ALA A 98 -9.88 -5.97 -8.76
N SER A 99 -8.60 -6.26 -8.64
CA SER A 99 -7.61 -5.35 -8.07
C SER A 99 -6.78 -4.70 -9.16
N ASP A 100 -6.77 -3.39 -9.15
CA ASP A 100 -6.07 -2.51 -10.09
C ASP A 100 -6.52 -2.59 -11.56
N CYS A 101 -6.01 -1.64 -12.33
CA CYS A 101 -6.40 -1.42 -13.72
C CYS A 101 -6.14 -2.64 -14.63
N LEU A 102 -5.08 -3.43 -14.35
CA LEU A 102 -4.75 -4.63 -15.12
C LEU A 102 -5.76 -5.78 -14.92
N SER A 103 -6.60 -5.72 -13.91
CA SER A 103 -7.70 -6.68 -13.74
C SER A 103 -8.96 -6.29 -14.52
N CYS A 104 -9.06 -5.03 -14.98
CA CYS A 104 -10.26 -4.50 -15.63
C CYS A 104 -10.70 -5.27 -16.88
N PRO A 105 -9.84 -5.68 -17.84
CA PRO A 105 -10.29 -6.41 -19.01
C PRO A 105 -10.99 -7.72 -18.66
N VAL A 106 -10.45 -8.47 -17.70
CA VAL A 106 -11.04 -9.72 -17.21
C VAL A 106 -12.35 -9.43 -16.46
N ALA A 107 -12.37 -8.42 -15.59
CA ALA A 107 -13.56 -8.01 -14.84
C ALA A 107 -14.69 -7.54 -15.78
N ALA A 108 -14.36 -6.83 -16.87
CA ALA A 108 -15.33 -6.41 -17.86
C ALA A 108 -16.02 -7.61 -18.53
N LEU A 109 -15.27 -8.65 -18.91
CA LEU A 109 -15.83 -9.90 -19.44
C LEU A 109 -16.74 -10.59 -18.40
N LEU A 110 -16.28 -10.69 -17.15
CA LEU A 110 -17.04 -11.32 -16.08
C LEU A 110 -18.29 -10.53 -15.66
N SER A 111 -18.32 -9.22 -15.88
CA SER A 111 -19.51 -8.40 -15.62
C SER A 111 -20.69 -8.72 -16.53
N LEU A 112 -20.48 -9.49 -17.60
CA LEU A 112 -21.54 -9.99 -18.48
C LEU A 112 -22.22 -11.27 -17.94
N VAL A 113 -21.66 -11.87 -16.88
CA VAL A 113 -22.22 -13.08 -16.25
C VAL A 113 -23.21 -12.67 -15.15
N PRO A 114 -24.53 -12.90 -15.32
CA PRO A 114 -25.56 -12.35 -14.40
C PRO A 114 -25.43 -12.83 -12.94
N ALA A 115 -24.85 -14.01 -12.72
CA ALA A 115 -24.67 -14.59 -11.38
C ALA A 115 -23.45 -14.04 -10.61
N VAL A 116 -22.62 -13.21 -11.26
CA VAL A 116 -21.37 -12.68 -10.73
C VAL A 116 -21.52 -11.21 -10.35
N ARG A 117 -21.03 -10.84 -9.17
CA ARG A 117 -20.95 -9.46 -8.70
C ARG A 117 -19.51 -9.01 -8.69
N ILE A 118 -19.25 -7.76 -9.09
CA ILE A 118 -17.90 -7.20 -9.21
C ILE A 118 -17.64 -6.18 -8.09
N ILE A 119 -16.52 -6.34 -7.41
CA ILE A 119 -15.86 -5.31 -6.60
C ILE A 119 -14.64 -4.87 -7.39
N TYR A 120 -14.51 -3.58 -7.64
CA TYR A 120 -13.32 -3.01 -8.25
C TYR A 120 -12.55 -2.20 -7.21
N HIS A 121 -11.31 -2.61 -6.90
CA HIS A 121 -10.43 -1.91 -5.97
C HIS A 121 -9.24 -1.32 -6.72
N GLU A 122 -9.12 -0.02 -6.74
CA GLU A 122 -8.03 0.71 -7.38
C GLU A 122 -7.07 1.23 -6.33
N HIS A 123 -5.86 0.65 -6.26
CA HIS A 123 -4.80 1.08 -5.36
C HIS A 123 -4.03 2.27 -5.94
N ASP A 124 -3.71 2.19 -7.24
CA ASP A 124 -3.05 3.26 -7.97
C ASP A 124 -3.86 3.62 -9.22
N SER A 125 -4.17 4.91 -9.35
CA SER A 125 -4.86 5.41 -10.53
C SER A 125 -3.93 5.43 -11.73
N PRO A 126 -4.36 5.01 -12.93
CA PRO A 126 -3.54 5.14 -14.12
C PRO A 126 -3.21 6.60 -14.37
N ASN A 127 -1.90 6.90 -14.47
CA ASN A 127 -1.37 8.24 -14.65
C ASN A 127 -1.79 8.90 -15.96
N GLY A 128 -1.86 10.21 -15.92
CA GLY A 128 -1.91 11.10 -17.08
C GLY A 128 -3.29 11.61 -17.46
N THR A 129 -3.31 12.85 -17.84
CA THR A 129 -4.30 13.44 -18.75
C THR A 129 -4.29 12.65 -20.06
N LEU A 130 -5.42 12.63 -20.77
CA LEU A 130 -5.48 12.16 -22.17
C LEU A 130 -4.67 13.14 -23.05
N ASP A 131 -3.36 13.06 -22.97
CA ASP A 131 -2.52 13.74 -23.94
C ASP A 131 -2.69 13.08 -25.30
N LYS A 132 -2.59 13.88 -26.36
CA LYS A 132 -2.61 13.39 -27.75
C LYS A 132 -1.56 12.31 -28.02
N SER A 133 -0.55 12.21 -27.15
CA SER A 133 0.54 11.21 -27.16
C SER A 133 0.19 9.86 -26.53
N SER A 134 -0.98 9.71 -25.86
CA SER A 134 -1.36 8.45 -25.22
C SER A 134 -1.47 7.32 -26.23
N SER A 135 -0.81 6.20 -25.97
CA SER A 135 -0.85 5.02 -26.84
C SER A 135 -2.29 4.46 -26.96
N ILE A 136 -2.59 3.78 -28.07
CA ILE A 136 -3.89 3.13 -28.27
C ILE A 136 -4.19 2.14 -27.12
N SER A 137 -3.16 1.44 -26.64
CA SER A 137 -3.28 0.50 -25.52
C SER A 137 -3.68 1.20 -24.21
N GLU A 138 -3.14 2.38 -23.91
CA GLU A 138 -3.51 3.15 -22.73
C GLU A 138 -4.95 3.66 -22.81
N ARG A 139 -5.38 4.15 -23.97
CA ARG A 139 -6.77 4.56 -24.21
C ARG A 139 -7.73 3.38 -24.02
N PHE A 140 -7.38 2.22 -24.55
CA PHE A 140 -8.16 0.99 -24.38
C PHE A 140 -8.29 0.59 -22.92
N VAL A 141 -7.18 0.54 -22.17
CA VAL A 141 -7.19 0.20 -20.74
C VAL A 141 -8.04 1.19 -19.94
N ARG A 142 -7.95 2.48 -20.23
CA ARG A 142 -8.78 3.52 -19.57
C ARG A 142 -10.27 3.37 -19.89
N SER A 143 -10.62 3.08 -21.16
CA SER A 143 -12.01 2.85 -21.55
C SER A 143 -12.60 1.65 -20.84
N ILE A 144 -11.85 0.56 -20.76
CA ILE A 144 -12.28 -0.65 -20.03
C ILE A 144 -12.39 -0.38 -18.53
N ARG A 145 -11.46 0.39 -17.94
CA ARG A 145 -11.56 0.81 -16.54
C ARG A 145 -12.86 1.58 -16.28
N GLY A 146 -13.24 2.52 -17.18
CA GLY A 146 -14.51 3.24 -17.11
C GLY A 146 -15.71 2.30 -17.16
N LEU A 147 -15.69 1.33 -18.08
CA LEU A 147 -16.75 0.33 -18.22
C LEU A 147 -16.89 -0.52 -16.95
N VAL A 148 -15.77 -0.98 -16.36
CA VAL A 148 -15.79 -1.74 -15.10
C VAL A 148 -16.33 -0.90 -13.96
N ALA A 149 -15.87 0.36 -13.83
CA ALA A 149 -16.36 1.28 -12.82
C ALA A 149 -17.88 1.51 -12.88
N GLN A 150 -18.46 1.57 -14.10
CA GLN A 150 -19.90 1.74 -14.29
C GLN A 150 -20.71 0.45 -14.06
N ARG A 151 -20.11 -0.73 -14.22
CA ARG A 151 -20.76 -2.03 -14.06
C ARG A 151 -20.51 -2.69 -12.71
N ALA A 152 -19.44 -2.32 -12.00
CA ALA A 152 -19.15 -2.87 -10.68
C ALA A 152 -20.30 -2.61 -9.70
N ASN A 153 -20.52 -3.56 -8.80
CA ASN A 153 -21.48 -3.40 -7.72
C ASN A 153 -20.94 -2.44 -6.64
N LEU A 154 -19.62 -2.37 -6.53
CA LEU A 154 -18.89 -1.58 -5.55
C LEU A 154 -17.51 -1.25 -6.10
N CYS A 155 -17.08 0.01 -5.93
CA CYS A 155 -15.72 0.45 -6.16
C CYS A 155 -15.04 0.85 -4.84
N ILE A 156 -13.75 0.58 -4.71
CA ILE A 156 -12.96 0.90 -3.53
C ILE A 156 -11.76 1.75 -3.95
N LEU A 157 -11.56 2.87 -3.30
CA LEU A 157 -10.45 3.79 -3.52
C LEU A 157 -9.76 4.06 -2.17
N PRO A 158 -8.46 4.39 -2.16
CA PRO A 158 -7.71 4.56 -0.92
C PRO A 158 -8.03 5.86 -0.17
N ASN A 159 -8.70 6.84 -0.79
CA ASN A 159 -9.11 8.08 -0.13
C ASN A 159 -10.15 8.86 -0.93
N GLN A 160 -10.71 9.88 -0.28
CA GLN A 160 -11.79 10.71 -0.85
C GLN A 160 -11.36 11.45 -2.11
N ARG A 161 -10.17 12.07 -2.13
CA ARG A 161 -9.68 12.84 -3.29
C ARG A 161 -9.53 11.96 -4.54
N ARG A 162 -8.99 10.74 -4.37
CA ARG A 162 -8.93 9.76 -5.47
C ARG A 162 -10.30 9.27 -5.87
N ALA A 163 -11.23 9.08 -4.92
CA ALA A 163 -12.60 8.68 -5.21
C ALA A 163 -13.35 9.72 -6.02
N GLU A 164 -13.21 11.01 -5.71
CA GLU A 164 -13.79 12.11 -6.49
C GLU A 164 -13.25 12.15 -7.91
N SER A 165 -11.92 12.15 -8.07
CA SER A 165 -11.26 12.08 -9.39
C SER A 165 -11.65 10.80 -10.17
N PHE A 166 -11.83 9.68 -9.47
CA PHE A 166 -12.29 8.43 -10.08
C PHE A 166 -13.72 8.57 -10.62
N LYS A 167 -14.66 9.09 -9.84
CA LYS A 167 -16.05 9.31 -10.25
C LYS A 167 -16.12 10.24 -11.45
N GLU A 168 -15.40 11.35 -11.41
CA GLU A 168 -15.35 12.32 -12.50
C GLU A 168 -14.85 11.69 -13.82
N ARG A 169 -13.73 10.96 -13.75
CA ARG A 169 -13.09 10.36 -14.94
C ARG A 169 -13.83 9.16 -15.49
N THR A 170 -14.48 8.36 -14.64
CA THR A 170 -15.19 7.15 -15.05
C THR A 170 -16.69 7.38 -15.27
N ARG A 171 -17.22 8.50 -14.78
CA ARG A 171 -18.66 8.82 -14.76
C ARG A 171 -19.49 7.72 -14.11
N THR A 172 -18.95 7.07 -13.10
CA THR A 172 -19.65 6.03 -12.37
C THR A 172 -20.62 6.62 -11.35
N GLU A 173 -21.85 6.08 -11.33
CA GLU A 173 -22.86 6.35 -10.30
C GLU A 173 -22.92 5.24 -9.25
N ARG A 174 -22.01 4.27 -9.35
CA ARG A 174 -21.96 3.14 -8.44
C ARG A 174 -21.42 3.57 -7.07
N LEU A 175 -21.71 2.76 -6.06
CA LEU A 175 -21.18 2.94 -4.72
C LEU A 175 -19.64 2.95 -4.76
N VAL A 176 -19.03 4.03 -4.30
CA VAL A 176 -17.58 4.17 -4.14
C VAL A 176 -17.28 4.36 -2.68
N LEU A 177 -16.52 3.43 -2.10
CA LEU A 177 -16.09 3.45 -0.70
C LEU A 177 -14.62 3.82 -0.62
N ASN A 178 -14.27 4.54 0.44
CA ASN A 178 -12.90 4.83 0.79
C ASN A 178 -12.40 3.83 1.82
N VAL A 179 -11.27 3.18 1.53
CA VAL A 179 -10.61 2.24 2.43
C VAL A 179 -9.14 2.62 2.51
N TRP A 180 -8.71 3.17 3.62
CA TRP A 180 -7.33 3.57 3.83
C TRP A 180 -6.41 2.36 3.97
N ASN A 181 -5.17 2.51 3.54
CA ASN A 181 -4.14 1.47 3.61
C ASN A 181 -3.55 1.35 5.03
N CYS A 182 -4.40 1.17 6.01
CA CYS A 182 -4.04 0.98 7.40
C CYS A 182 -3.54 -0.45 7.67
N PRO A 183 -2.72 -0.68 8.70
CA PRO A 183 -2.42 -2.02 9.19
C PRO A 183 -3.64 -2.68 9.83
N SER A 184 -3.61 -4.01 9.98
CA SER A 184 -4.55 -4.72 10.83
C SER A 184 -4.28 -4.38 12.31
N SER A 185 -5.31 -4.33 13.13
CA SER A 185 -5.18 -4.18 14.59
C SER A 185 -4.28 -5.27 15.22
N LYS A 186 -4.22 -6.45 14.59
CA LYS A 186 -3.35 -7.58 14.98
C LYS A 186 -1.85 -7.36 14.67
N GLU A 187 -1.53 -6.39 13.83
CA GLU A 187 -0.16 -6.04 13.43
C GLU A 187 0.46 -4.95 14.32
N VAL A 188 -0.31 -4.40 15.25
CA VAL A 188 0.18 -3.38 16.17
C VAL A 188 1.23 -3.98 17.10
N LYS A 189 2.41 -3.36 17.14
CA LYS A 189 3.54 -3.80 17.98
C LYS A 189 3.75 -2.83 19.14
N GLU A 190 4.35 -3.33 20.21
CA GLU A 190 4.94 -2.45 21.22
C GLU A 190 6.33 -2.06 20.78
N ARG A 191 6.65 -0.78 20.91
CA ARG A 191 8.00 -0.34 20.65
C ARG A 191 8.94 -0.99 21.65
N SER A 192 9.96 -1.71 21.16
CA SER A 192 10.96 -2.34 22.01
C SER A 192 11.87 -1.32 22.71
N SER A 193 12.60 -1.78 23.71
CA SER A 193 13.50 -0.94 24.50
C SER A 193 14.57 -0.26 23.63
N ARG A 194 15.02 0.89 24.08
CA ARG A 194 15.99 1.79 23.45
C ARG A 194 17.31 1.06 23.12
N SER A 195 17.79 1.20 21.89
CA SER A 195 19.18 0.91 21.54
C SER A 195 20.09 2.09 21.91
N ASP A 196 21.40 1.87 21.94
CA ASP A 196 22.39 2.94 22.16
C ASP A 196 22.40 3.97 21.00
N SER A 197 21.75 3.66 19.87
CA SER A 197 21.62 4.51 18.71
C SER A 197 20.20 5.05 18.58
N PHE A 198 20.07 6.27 18.04
CA PHE A 198 18.78 6.85 17.61
C PHE A 198 18.48 6.38 16.19
N VAL A 199 17.46 5.57 16.02
CA VAL A 199 17.19 4.84 14.77
C VAL A 199 16.06 5.50 13.96
N LEU A 200 16.40 5.94 12.76
CA LEU A 200 15.46 6.32 11.72
C LEU A 200 15.09 5.09 10.89
N PHE A 201 13.84 4.94 10.54
CA PHE A 201 13.38 3.78 9.76
C PHE A 201 12.61 4.20 8.50
N PHE A 202 12.98 3.59 7.38
CA PHE A 202 12.24 3.71 6.12
C PHE A 202 11.90 2.31 5.60
N HIS A 203 10.68 2.12 5.07
CA HIS A 203 10.36 0.88 4.37
C HIS A 203 9.58 1.08 3.07
N GLY A 204 9.65 0.10 2.18
CA GLY A 204 8.89 0.00 0.93
C GLY A 204 9.73 0.29 -0.32
N SER A 205 9.12 0.86 -1.36
CA SER A 205 9.83 1.17 -2.61
C SER A 205 10.90 2.24 -2.39
N ILE A 206 12.13 1.92 -2.71
CA ILE A 206 13.30 2.81 -2.58
C ILE A 206 13.44 3.56 -3.90
N VAL A 207 12.90 4.77 -3.93
CA VAL A 207 12.89 5.66 -5.10
C VAL A 207 13.16 7.10 -4.66
N PRO A 208 13.71 7.98 -5.53
CA PRO A 208 14.04 9.36 -5.18
C PRO A 208 12.87 10.17 -4.57
N ALA A 209 11.67 9.94 -5.06
CA ALA A 209 10.46 10.62 -4.57
C ALA A 209 10.09 10.27 -3.12
N ARG A 210 10.54 9.12 -2.60
CA ARG A 210 10.16 8.61 -1.27
C ARG A 210 11.30 8.50 -0.27
N LEU A 211 12.52 8.37 -0.76
CA LEU A 211 13.75 8.39 0.03
C LEU A 211 14.75 9.29 -0.71
N PRO A 212 14.61 10.63 -0.64
CA PRO A 212 15.43 11.56 -1.40
C PRO A 212 16.88 11.54 -0.92
N MET A 213 17.81 11.92 -1.81
CA MET A 213 19.25 12.03 -1.50
C MET A 213 19.51 13.02 -0.34
N ALA A 214 18.67 14.03 -0.19
CA ALA A 214 18.71 15.01 0.90
C ALA A 214 18.67 14.38 2.31
N ILE A 215 18.10 13.16 2.47
CA ILE A 215 18.12 12.46 3.76
C ILE A 215 19.54 12.01 4.15
N VAL A 216 20.38 11.66 3.16
CA VAL A 216 21.79 11.29 3.41
C VAL A 216 22.60 12.52 3.82
N GLU A 217 22.36 13.66 3.17
CA GLU A 217 22.98 14.94 3.54
C GLU A 217 22.54 15.38 4.94
N ALA A 218 21.26 15.27 5.25
CA ALA A 218 20.75 15.56 6.59
C ALA A 218 21.39 14.65 7.64
N LEU A 219 21.52 13.34 7.36
CA LEU A 219 22.18 12.40 8.26
C LEU A 219 23.62 12.78 8.55
N ALA A 220 24.36 13.33 7.57
CA ALA A 220 25.73 13.80 7.76
C ALA A 220 25.85 15.00 8.72
N LYS A 221 24.76 15.78 8.86
CA LYS A 221 24.71 16.96 9.78
C LYS A 221 24.30 16.59 11.22
N LEU A 222 23.86 15.34 11.45
CA LEU A 222 23.39 14.89 12.76
C LEU A 222 24.50 14.21 13.56
N PRO A 223 24.36 14.13 14.90
CA PRO A 223 25.27 13.39 15.78
C PRO A 223 25.43 11.93 15.33
N THR A 224 26.58 11.33 15.68
CA THR A 224 27.01 10.01 15.19
C THR A 224 26.14 8.86 15.64
N GLU A 225 25.42 8.99 16.74
CA GLU A 225 24.47 8.02 17.27
C GLU A 225 23.18 7.89 16.43
N VAL A 226 22.91 8.85 15.51
CA VAL A 226 21.75 8.78 14.61
C VAL A 226 22.08 7.87 13.43
N VAL A 227 21.30 6.84 13.22
CA VAL A 227 21.47 5.87 12.13
C VAL A 227 20.19 5.73 11.32
N LEU A 228 20.31 5.43 10.03
CA LEU A 228 19.19 5.18 9.14
C LEU A 228 19.16 3.71 8.69
N ARG A 229 18.07 3.02 8.99
CA ARG A 229 17.77 1.66 8.51
C ARG A 229 16.72 1.71 7.41
N VAL A 230 17.02 1.08 6.28
CA VAL A 230 16.18 1.10 5.08
C VAL A 230 15.80 -0.33 4.73
N ALA A 231 14.50 -0.64 4.78
CA ALA A 231 13.95 -1.93 4.38
C ALA A 231 13.14 -1.78 3.09
N GLY A 232 13.43 -2.58 2.05
CA GLY A 232 12.66 -2.49 0.83
C GLY A 232 13.43 -2.89 -0.42
N TYR A 233 12.95 -2.41 -1.55
CA TYR A 233 13.44 -2.79 -2.86
C TYR A 233 13.36 -1.64 -3.87
N GLU A 234 14.21 -1.70 -4.88
CA GLU A 234 14.15 -0.79 -6.03
C GLU A 234 13.03 -1.18 -6.98
N THR A 235 12.40 -0.19 -7.56
CA THR A 235 11.45 -0.39 -8.67
C THR A 235 12.19 -0.46 -10.01
N ILE A 236 11.56 -1.02 -11.04
CA ILE A 236 12.15 -1.21 -12.37
C ILE A 236 12.72 0.09 -12.95
N GLY A 237 12.05 1.24 -12.71
CA GLY A 237 12.49 2.54 -13.21
C GLY A 237 13.63 3.20 -12.42
N HIS A 238 14.05 2.61 -11.29
CA HIS A 238 15.02 3.22 -10.37
C HIS A 238 16.11 2.23 -9.94
N SER A 239 16.47 1.29 -10.81
CA SER A 239 17.56 0.32 -10.56
C SER A 239 18.90 1.05 -10.38
N GLY A 240 19.65 0.68 -9.33
CA GLY A 240 20.93 1.31 -8.97
C GLY A 240 20.81 2.48 -7.99
N TYR A 241 19.61 2.86 -7.57
CA TYR A 241 19.42 3.98 -6.65
C TYR A 241 19.93 3.66 -5.24
N ILE A 242 19.80 2.43 -4.75
CA ILE A 242 20.41 1.98 -3.48
C ILE A 242 21.92 2.18 -3.53
N GLN A 243 22.58 1.75 -4.62
CA GLN A 243 24.01 1.93 -4.79
C GLN A 243 24.41 3.40 -4.83
N ALA A 244 23.58 4.26 -5.45
CA ALA A 244 23.81 5.70 -5.46
C ALA A 244 23.76 6.29 -4.06
N LEU A 245 22.77 5.91 -3.23
CA LEU A 245 22.67 6.33 -1.83
C LEU A 245 23.88 5.86 -1.00
N GLN A 246 24.31 4.60 -1.16
CA GLN A 246 25.48 4.05 -0.47
C GLN A 246 26.78 4.75 -0.84
N ASN A 247 26.99 4.97 -2.14
CA ASN A 247 28.17 5.69 -2.64
C ASN A 247 28.21 7.14 -2.10
N TYR A 248 27.05 7.79 -2.07
CA TYR A 248 26.96 9.14 -1.56
C TYR A 248 27.22 9.21 -0.04
N ALA A 249 26.65 8.31 0.74
CA ALA A 249 26.92 8.20 2.17
C ALA A 249 28.40 7.91 2.46
N SER A 250 29.05 7.05 1.66
CA SER A 250 30.48 6.76 1.77
C SER A 250 31.33 7.99 1.45
N LYS A 251 30.96 8.75 0.41
CA LYS A 251 31.64 10.03 0.06
C LYS A 251 31.57 11.07 1.19
N LEU A 252 30.46 11.07 1.95
CA LEU A 252 30.29 11.95 3.12
C LEU A 252 30.89 11.36 4.41
N GLY A 253 31.53 10.20 4.38
CA GLY A 253 32.15 9.54 5.55
C GLY A 253 31.15 8.88 6.51
N ILE A 254 29.88 8.77 6.15
CA ILE A 254 28.81 8.26 7.00
C ILE A 254 28.22 6.92 6.54
N GLY A 255 28.91 6.20 5.66
CA GLY A 255 28.43 4.92 5.11
C GLY A 255 28.04 3.88 6.19
N HIS A 256 28.73 3.89 7.34
CA HIS A 256 28.45 3.02 8.48
C HIS A 256 27.13 3.33 9.21
N ARG A 257 26.55 4.53 8.99
CA ARG A 257 25.29 4.99 9.59
C ARG A 257 24.05 4.69 8.71
N LEU A 258 24.25 4.20 7.49
CA LEU A 258 23.20 3.88 6.53
C LEU A 258 23.21 2.38 6.24
N SER A 259 22.16 1.66 6.63
CA SER A 259 22.04 0.23 6.43
C SER A 259 20.82 -0.14 5.58
N PHE A 260 21.03 -0.99 4.59
CA PHE A 260 19.96 -1.55 3.75
C PHE A 260 19.69 -3.00 4.17
N LEU A 261 18.48 -3.26 4.66
CA LEU A 261 18.07 -4.55 5.20
C LEU A 261 17.46 -5.47 4.14
N GLY A 262 17.31 -4.97 2.89
CA GLY A 262 16.61 -5.70 1.83
C GLY A 262 15.11 -5.79 2.06
N SER A 263 14.45 -6.69 1.31
CA SER A 263 13.02 -6.97 1.43
C SER A 263 12.80 -8.09 2.43
N PHE A 264 11.90 -7.88 3.38
CA PHE A 264 11.46 -8.94 4.28
C PHE A 264 10.39 -9.81 3.60
N VAL A 265 10.53 -11.13 3.70
CA VAL A 265 9.60 -12.11 3.12
C VAL A 265 8.21 -11.97 3.77
N HIS A 266 8.18 -11.80 5.09
CA HIS A 266 6.96 -11.66 5.87
C HIS A 266 6.81 -10.25 6.42
N ARG A 267 5.60 -9.71 6.33
CA ARG A 267 5.26 -8.39 6.84
C ARG A 267 5.46 -8.27 8.36
N ASP A 268 5.21 -9.35 9.11
CA ASP A 268 5.43 -9.35 10.56
C ASP A 268 6.90 -9.08 10.93
N THR A 269 7.85 -9.66 10.19
CA THR A 269 9.28 -9.40 10.37
C THR A 269 9.64 -7.94 10.04
N LEU A 270 9.00 -7.36 9.03
CA LEU A 270 9.16 -5.93 8.71
C LEU A 270 8.72 -5.05 9.89
N LEU A 271 7.53 -5.30 10.44
CA LEU A 271 6.97 -4.52 11.54
C LEU A 271 7.76 -4.74 12.84
N GLU A 272 8.28 -5.94 13.06
CA GLU A 272 9.20 -6.21 14.18
C GLU A 272 10.45 -5.35 14.08
N ASN A 273 11.12 -5.32 12.92
CA ASN A 273 12.26 -4.43 12.69
C ASN A 273 11.89 -2.94 12.82
N CYS A 274 10.70 -2.58 12.39
CA CYS A 274 10.18 -1.22 12.55
C CYS A 274 10.04 -0.84 14.04
N SER A 275 9.54 -1.75 14.89
CA SER A 275 9.32 -1.48 16.32
C SER A 275 10.62 -1.19 17.12
N HIS A 276 11.78 -1.49 16.54
CA HIS A 276 13.09 -1.19 17.12
C HIS A 276 13.64 0.21 16.72
N ALA A 277 12.81 1.05 16.09
CA ALA A 277 13.22 2.39 15.67
C ALA A 277 12.57 3.49 16.53
N ASP A 278 13.05 4.73 16.34
CA ASP A 278 12.57 5.92 17.04
C ASP A 278 11.62 6.74 16.18
N VAL A 279 11.99 6.94 14.90
CA VAL A 279 11.25 7.78 13.96
C VAL A 279 11.05 7.06 12.63
N GLY A 280 9.82 7.05 12.14
CA GLY A 280 9.47 6.56 10.82
C GLY A 280 9.48 7.67 9.78
N LEU A 281 10.16 7.43 8.64
CA LEU A 281 10.28 8.40 7.56
C LEU A 281 9.19 8.17 6.51
N ALA A 282 8.23 9.08 6.40
CA ALA A 282 7.19 9.08 5.40
C ALA A 282 7.31 10.34 4.52
N LEU A 283 8.23 10.31 3.57
CA LEU A 283 8.54 11.46 2.71
C LEU A 283 7.89 11.31 1.33
N MET A 284 7.42 12.42 0.78
CA MET A 284 6.84 12.58 -0.54
C MET A 284 7.23 13.94 -1.10
N PRO A 285 7.41 14.10 -2.42
CA PRO A 285 7.72 15.38 -3.00
C PRO A 285 6.59 16.40 -2.75
N LEU A 286 6.94 17.65 -2.46
CA LEU A 286 5.95 18.72 -2.24
C LEU A 286 5.22 19.11 -3.52
N LYS A 287 5.87 18.92 -4.67
CA LYS A 287 5.31 19.20 -6.00
C LYS A 287 5.52 17.99 -6.89
N THR A 288 4.45 17.50 -7.47
CA THR A 288 4.48 16.36 -8.40
C THR A 288 3.32 16.47 -9.40
N ALA A 289 3.53 15.94 -10.60
CA ALA A 289 2.49 15.81 -11.61
C ALA A 289 1.72 14.47 -11.48
N ASP A 290 2.23 13.52 -10.69
CA ASP A 290 1.60 12.22 -10.47
C ASP A 290 0.41 12.35 -9.51
N ILE A 291 -0.79 12.01 -9.99
CA ILE A 291 -2.03 12.05 -9.20
C ILE A 291 -1.97 11.13 -7.97
N ASN A 292 -1.22 10.04 -8.06
CA ASN A 292 -1.06 9.14 -6.94
C ASN A 292 -0.23 9.77 -5.83
N GLU A 293 0.83 10.48 -6.19
CA GLU A 293 1.67 11.21 -5.23
C GLU A 293 0.98 12.45 -4.65
N GLN A 294 0.15 13.13 -5.46
CA GLN A 294 -0.64 14.28 -4.99
C GLN A 294 -1.70 13.92 -3.95
N ALA A 295 -2.20 12.68 -3.97
CA ALA A 295 -3.29 12.22 -3.12
C ALA A 295 -2.88 10.96 -2.32
N MET A 296 -1.85 11.10 -1.47
CA MET A 296 -1.29 10.00 -0.68
C MET A 296 -1.91 9.85 0.71
N THR A 297 -2.73 10.80 1.16
CA THR A 297 -3.43 10.71 2.45
C THR A 297 -4.32 9.47 2.46
N GLY A 298 -4.12 8.57 3.42
CA GLY A 298 -4.81 7.28 3.47
C GLY A 298 -4.32 6.22 2.46
N ALA A 299 -3.64 6.63 1.38
CA ALA A 299 -3.14 5.72 0.35
C ALA A 299 -1.75 5.14 0.68
N SER A 300 -0.91 5.90 1.38
CA SER A 300 0.38 5.41 1.86
C SER A 300 0.21 4.60 3.14
N ASN A 301 0.67 3.36 3.15
CA ASN A 301 0.69 2.54 4.36
C ASN A 301 1.82 2.92 5.34
N LYS A 302 2.89 3.57 4.87
CA LYS A 302 4.07 3.89 5.70
C LYS A 302 3.75 4.62 7.00
N PRO A 303 3.05 5.79 7.01
CA PRO A 303 2.76 6.49 8.24
C PRO A 303 1.99 5.63 9.24
N PHE A 304 1.02 4.85 8.76
CA PHE A 304 0.21 4.00 9.61
C PHE A 304 1.01 2.82 10.18
N ASP A 305 1.91 2.22 9.40
CA ASP A 305 2.79 1.13 9.86
C ASP A 305 3.74 1.64 10.95
N TYR A 306 4.31 2.84 10.79
CA TYR A 306 5.16 3.44 11.81
C TYR A 306 4.40 3.73 13.10
N LEU A 307 3.20 4.31 13.00
CA LEU A 307 2.35 4.56 14.17
C LEU A 307 1.91 3.25 14.84
N ALA A 308 1.63 2.19 14.06
CA ALA A 308 1.32 0.87 14.60
C ALA A 308 2.47 0.27 15.42
N CYS A 309 3.70 0.62 15.07
CA CYS A 309 4.91 0.23 15.81
C CYS A 309 5.29 1.22 16.92
N GLY A 310 4.50 2.27 17.17
CA GLY A 310 4.73 3.26 18.21
C GLY A 310 5.87 4.23 17.92
N LEU A 311 6.20 4.48 16.65
CA LEU A 311 7.20 5.46 16.22
C LEU A 311 6.58 6.84 16.07
N ALA A 312 7.37 7.89 16.35
CA ALA A 312 7.05 9.24 15.87
C ALA A 312 7.23 9.32 14.35
N LEU A 313 6.54 10.26 13.70
CA LEU A 313 6.59 10.44 12.26
C LEU A 313 7.44 11.65 11.87
N LEU A 314 8.31 11.48 10.87
CA LEU A 314 8.76 12.60 10.05
C LEU A 314 8.07 12.54 8.70
N VAL A 315 7.20 13.50 8.40
CA VAL A 315 6.43 13.56 7.17
C VAL A 315 6.83 14.77 6.32
N SER A 316 6.49 14.75 5.03
CA SER A 316 6.61 15.97 4.21
C SER A 316 5.58 17.01 4.62
N GLU A 317 5.92 18.31 4.49
CA GLU A 317 5.05 19.44 4.85
C GLU A 317 3.89 19.68 3.86
N LEU A 318 3.25 18.59 3.43
CA LEU A 318 2.02 18.62 2.69
C LEU A 318 0.86 19.03 3.61
N ALA A 319 0.01 19.93 3.15
CA ALA A 319 -1.09 20.48 3.99
C ALA A 319 -1.97 19.40 4.60
N GLU A 320 -2.36 18.39 3.81
CA GLU A 320 -3.18 17.26 4.29
C GLU A 320 -2.44 16.41 5.34
N TRP A 321 -1.13 16.19 5.16
CA TRP A 321 -0.33 15.40 6.09
C TRP A 321 -0.05 16.14 7.38
N LYS A 322 0.17 17.47 7.31
CA LYS A 322 0.27 18.30 8.51
C LYS A 322 -1.00 18.20 9.35
N LYS A 323 -2.17 18.40 8.72
CA LYS A 323 -3.48 18.27 9.39
C LYS A 323 -3.70 16.89 9.98
N MET A 324 -3.26 15.83 9.30
CA MET A 324 -3.52 14.46 9.71
C MET A 324 -2.54 13.94 10.76
N PHE A 325 -1.25 14.29 10.65
CA PHE A 325 -0.19 13.67 11.46
C PHE A 325 0.52 14.64 12.39
N VAL A 326 0.64 15.92 12.03
CA VAL A 326 1.37 16.91 12.84
C VAL A 326 0.47 17.61 13.83
N ASP A 327 -0.66 18.16 13.39
CA ASP A 327 -1.58 18.90 14.26
C ASP A 327 -2.09 18.06 15.44
N PRO A 328 -2.40 16.74 15.29
CA PRO A 328 -2.76 15.88 16.42
C PRO A 328 -1.56 15.44 17.27
N GLY A 329 -0.32 15.76 16.87
CA GLY A 329 0.89 15.47 17.63
C GLY A 329 1.39 14.03 17.49
N TYR A 330 1.38 13.47 16.27
CA TYR A 330 1.97 12.17 15.96
C TYR A 330 3.37 12.27 15.36
N GLY A 331 3.81 13.48 15.00
CA GLY A 331 5.12 13.70 14.39
C GLY A 331 5.36 15.14 13.99
N LEU A 332 6.40 15.36 13.20
CA LEU A 332 6.80 16.65 12.67
C LEU A 332 6.84 16.62 11.14
N ALA A 333 6.84 17.81 10.52
CA ALA A 333 6.93 17.95 9.07
C ALA A 333 8.23 18.64 8.65
N CYS A 334 8.74 18.27 7.45
CA CYS A 334 9.91 18.90 6.84
C CYS A 334 9.70 19.07 5.32
N ASP A 335 10.51 19.93 4.71
CA ASP A 335 10.73 19.89 3.26
C ASP A 335 11.64 18.69 2.93
N PRO A 336 11.17 17.68 2.20
CA PRO A 336 11.95 16.49 1.87
C PRO A 336 13.10 16.77 0.88
N GLY A 337 13.10 17.91 0.20
CA GLY A 337 14.15 18.34 -0.71
C GLY A 337 15.24 19.17 -0.02
N ASP A 338 15.03 19.59 1.21
CA ASP A 338 15.95 20.42 1.97
C ASP A 338 16.62 19.63 3.12
N PRO A 339 17.94 19.33 3.02
CA PRO A 339 18.68 18.63 4.07
C PRO A 339 18.67 19.35 5.43
N ASP A 340 18.64 20.69 5.45
CA ASP A 340 18.62 21.46 6.70
C ASP A 340 17.25 21.38 7.37
N SER A 341 16.17 21.44 6.61
CA SER A 341 14.82 21.22 7.10
C SER A 341 14.68 19.84 7.73
N ILE A 342 15.17 18.79 7.04
CA ILE A 342 15.15 17.40 7.55
C ILE A 342 15.99 17.29 8.83
N ALA A 343 17.25 17.77 8.81
CA ALA A 343 18.17 17.67 9.94
C ALA A 343 17.64 18.41 11.18
N LYS A 344 17.03 19.57 11.00
CA LYS A 344 16.41 20.36 12.08
C LYS A 344 15.34 19.55 12.82
N GLN A 345 14.43 18.89 12.10
CA GLN A 345 13.36 18.12 12.72
C GLN A 345 13.88 16.83 13.37
N LEU A 346 14.86 16.17 12.75
CA LEU A 346 15.49 14.97 13.33
C LEU A 346 16.28 15.30 14.60
N LEU A 347 16.97 16.44 14.64
CA LEU A 347 17.67 16.91 15.82
C LEU A 347 16.67 17.23 16.96
N TRP A 348 15.52 17.81 16.61
CA TRP A 348 14.46 18.05 17.60
C TRP A 348 13.98 16.75 18.26
N PHE A 349 13.70 15.70 17.48
CA PHE A 349 13.30 14.39 18.02
C PHE A 349 14.37 13.79 18.94
N LEU A 350 15.65 13.93 18.57
CA LEU A 350 16.77 13.44 19.39
C LEU A 350 16.85 14.18 20.73
N GLN A 351 16.67 15.50 20.70
CA GLN A 351 16.76 16.38 21.89
C GLN A 351 15.51 16.28 22.79
N HIS A 352 14.36 15.80 22.26
CA HIS A 352 13.09 15.71 22.98
C HIS A 352 12.58 14.25 23.02
N PRO A 353 13.31 13.33 23.68
CA PRO A 353 13.01 11.89 23.64
C PRO A 353 11.66 11.54 24.31
N VAL A 354 11.22 12.30 25.31
CA VAL A 354 9.95 12.08 26.00
C VAL A 354 8.78 12.42 25.08
N GLU A 355 8.85 13.58 24.42
CA GLU A 355 7.84 14.05 23.48
C GLU A 355 7.77 13.13 22.25
N THR A 356 8.93 12.73 21.73
CA THR A 356 9.07 11.78 20.61
C THR A 356 8.39 10.45 20.97
N ARG A 357 8.63 9.94 22.17
CA ARG A 357 7.95 8.72 22.64
C ARG A 357 6.44 8.92 22.78
N SER A 358 6.00 10.07 23.31
CA SER A 358 4.58 10.41 23.46
C SER A 358 3.86 10.46 22.11
N MET A 359 4.50 11.03 21.07
CA MET A 359 3.96 11.07 19.70
C MET A 359 3.67 9.64 19.18
N GLY A 360 4.63 8.73 19.33
CA GLY A 360 4.45 7.33 18.92
C GLY A 360 3.34 6.62 19.69
N ILE A 361 3.24 6.81 21.01
CA ILE A 361 2.19 6.22 21.85
C ILE A 361 0.81 6.73 21.42
N LYS A 362 0.64 8.04 21.24
CA LYS A 362 -0.61 8.64 20.75
C LYS A 362 -1.01 8.09 19.39
N GLY A 363 -0.05 8.00 18.46
CA GLY A 363 -0.28 7.45 17.13
C GLY A 363 -0.70 5.99 17.17
N ARG A 364 -0.03 5.16 17.99
CA ARG A 364 -0.40 3.74 18.19
C ARG A 364 -1.81 3.58 18.74
N GLN A 365 -2.22 4.42 19.69
CA GLN A 365 -3.59 4.43 20.21
C GLN A 365 -4.61 4.77 19.10
N ARG A 366 -4.27 5.71 18.22
CA ARG A 366 -5.12 6.06 17.07
C ARG A 366 -5.27 4.91 16.10
N ILE A 367 -4.20 4.14 15.85
CA ILE A 367 -4.27 2.92 15.04
C ILE A 367 -5.24 1.91 15.66
N LEU A 368 -5.10 1.62 16.95
CA LEU A 368 -5.94 0.65 17.65
C LEU A 368 -7.42 1.03 17.67
N SER A 369 -7.72 2.33 17.86
CA SER A 369 -9.10 2.80 17.99
C SER A 369 -9.81 3.00 16.65
N GLU A 370 -9.10 3.45 15.59
CA GLU A 370 -9.79 3.96 14.40
C GLU A 370 -9.05 3.69 13.09
N TRP A 371 -7.71 3.84 13.07
CA TRP A 371 -6.91 3.75 11.84
C TRP A 371 -6.39 2.33 11.59
N ASN A 372 -7.23 1.33 11.81
CA ASN A 372 -6.96 -0.07 11.49
C ASN A 372 -7.80 -0.55 10.30
N TYR A 373 -7.32 -1.56 9.62
CA TYR A 373 -7.95 -2.03 8.39
C TYR A 373 -9.34 -2.65 8.63
N GLU A 374 -9.58 -3.23 9.81
CA GLU A 374 -10.87 -3.78 10.21
C GLU A 374 -11.95 -2.70 10.22
N THR A 375 -11.65 -1.55 10.81
CA THR A 375 -12.55 -0.38 10.83
C THR A 375 -12.74 0.18 9.43
N GLN A 376 -11.66 0.36 8.66
CA GLN A 376 -11.71 0.90 7.29
C GLN A 376 -12.47 -0.01 6.32
N PHE A 377 -12.41 -1.32 6.48
CA PHE A 377 -13.03 -2.30 5.60
C PHE A 377 -14.48 -2.64 6.00
N SER A 378 -14.94 -2.23 7.18
CA SER A 378 -16.29 -2.49 7.68
C SER A 378 -17.41 -2.08 6.70
N PRO A 379 -17.36 -0.89 6.04
CA PRO A 379 -18.38 -0.53 5.04
C PRO A 379 -18.42 -1.48 3.84
N VAL A 380 -17.28 -2.07 3.47
CA VAL A 380 -17.21 -3.06 2.38
C VAL A 380 -17.92 -4.35 2.80
N LEU A 381 -17.68 -4.84 4.03
CA LEU A 381 -18.38 -6.00 4.57
C LEU A 381 -19.91 -5.80 4.58
N GLN A 382 -20.38 -4.63 5.01
CA GLN A 382 -21.80 -4.28 5.00
C GLN A 382 -22.36 -4.28 3.58
N ALA A 383 -21.67 -3.66 2.62
CA ALA A 383 -22.11 -3.56 1.22
C ALA A 383 -22.22 -4.92 0.52
N ILE A 384 -21.39 -5.92 0.88
CA ILE A 384 -21.46 -7.27 0.30
C ILE A 384 -22.40 -8.20 1.06
N GLY A 385 -23.05 -7.73 2.13
CA GLY A 385 -24.01 -8.50 2.93
C GLY A 385 -23.33 -9.54 3.85
N ALA A 386 -22.06 -9.34 4.21
CA ALA A 386 -21.46 -10.08 5.30
C ALA A 386 -22.14 -9.63 6.61
N LYS A 387 -22.51 -10.58 7.47
CA LYS A 387 -22.99 -10.24 8.82
C LYS A 387 -21.84 -9.52 9.53
N GLY A 388 -22.03 -8.23 9.79
CA GLY A 388 -21.08 -7.49 10.61
C GLY A 388 -20.94 -8.19 11.95
N VAL A 389 -19.72 -8.21 12.47
CA VAL A 389 -19.49 -8.39 13.89
C VAL A 389 -20.20 -7.20 14.54
N GLN A 390 -21.39 -7.43 15.06
CA GLN A 390 -21.99 -6.52 16.02
C GLN A 390 -21.26 -6.76 17.33
N ASP A 391 -20.61 -5.72 17.81
CA ASP A 391 -20.11 -5.36 19.16
C ASP A 391 -19.52 -6.47 20.03
#